data_a4630fed496e3715d3b90d4c976c9fa7
#
_entry.id   a4630fed496e3715d3b90d4c976c9fa7
#
_cell.length_a   1.000
_cell.length_b   1.000
_cell.length_c   1.000
_cell.angle_alpha   90.00
_cell.angle_beta   90.00
_cell.angle_gamma   90.00
#
_symmetry.space_group_name_H-M   'P 1'
#
loop_
_entity.id
_entity.type
_entity.pdbx_description
1 polymer ?
#
loop_
_entity_poly.entity_id
_entity_poly.type
_entity_poly.pdbx_seq_one_letter_code
_entity_poly.pdbx_strand_id
1 'polypeptide(L)'
;MADYVANHLPEDGVPLWDYDLPDSETPYRDSSAGAVTAAGLYTLARCYGPGEHGDTYTALADKMLLGLIENCDITNDNDAEGLLKDGAAFVELGRANNLLPYGDYYYLEALMRSVGHTEFFW
;
A
#
# COMPACT_ATOMS: atom_id res chain seq x y z
N MET A 1 -6.90 13.17 -5.03
CA MET A 1 -6.79 11.72 -4.68
C MET A 1 -5.81 11.48 -3.54
N ALA A 2 -4.55 11.94 -3.59
CA ALA A 2 -3.60 11.74 -2.48
C ALA A 2 -4.10 12.31 -1.15
N ASP A 3 -4.70 13.51 -1.16
CA ASP A 3 -5.29 14.12 0.04
C ASP A 3 -6.46 13.30 0.62
N TYR A 4 -7.26 12.69 -0.26
CA TYR A 4 -8.33 11.79 0.15
C TYR A 4 -7.77 10.57 0.89
N VAL A 5 -6.76 9.91 0.31
CA VAL A 5 -6.05 8.79 0.96
C VAL A 5 -5.49 9.22 2.32
N ALA A 6 -4.80 10.36 2.38
CA ALA A 6 -4.20 10.86 3.62
C ALA A 6 -5.24 11.05 4.75
N ASN A 7 -6.45 11.50 4.38
CA ASN A 7 -7.52 11.79 5.35
C ASN A 7 -8.31 10.56 5.78
N HIS A 8 -8.25 9.45 5.03
CA HIS A 8 -9.03 8.23 5.30
C HIS A 8 -8.15 7.02 5.63
N LEU A 9 -6.81 7.18 5.56
CA LEU A 9 -5.87 6.12 5.87
C LEU A 9 -5.91 5.78 7.36
N PRO A 10 -6.13 4.50 7.74
CA PRO A 10 -6.04 4.07 9.12
C PRO A 10 -4.71 4.41 9.79
N GLU A 11 -4.68 4.42 11.11
CA GLU A 11 -3.50 4.80 11.89
C GLU A 11 -2.31 3.88 11.61
N ASP A 12 -2.57 2.60 11.38
CA ASP A 12 -1.57 1.57 11.07
C ASP A 12 -0.97 1.67 9.65
N GLY A 13 -1.45 2.61 8.82
CA GLY A 13 -0.90 2.85 7.50
C GLY A 13 -1.35 1.88 6.41
N VAL A 14 -2.21 0.89 6.71
CA VAL A 14 -2.75 -0.05 5.73
C VAL A 14 -4.20 0.32 5.40
N PRO A 15 -4.53 0.58 4.12
CA PRO A 15 -5.90 0.94 3.77
C PRO A 15 -6.87 -0.22 3.98
N LEU A 16 -8.13 0.13 4.20
CA LEU A 16 -9.23 -0.81 4.13
C LEU A 16 -9.63 -1.03 2.66
N TRP A 17 -10.35 -2.12 2.40
CA TRP A 17 -10.86 -2.47 1.08
C TRP A 17 -11.82 -1.42 0.52
N ASP A 18 -12.45 -0.65 1.39
CA ASP A 18 -13.24 0.53 1.07
C ASP A 18 -12.90 1.63 2.10
N TYR A 19 -12.57 2.83 1.62
CA TYR A 19 -12.25 3.97 2.49
C TYR A 19 -13.50 4.59 3.15
N ASP A 20 -14.68 4.40 2.57
CA ASP A 20 -15.96 4.89 3.09
C ASP A 20 -16.79 3.78 3.75
N LEU A 21 -16.10 2.76 4.28
CA LEU A 21 -16.73 1.58 4.86
C LEU A 21 -17.66 1.97 6.03
N PRO A 22 -18.94 1.56 6.00
CA PRO A 22 -19.86 1.75 7.13
C PRO A 22 -19.38 1.00 8.38
N ASP A 23 -19.62 1.57 9.57
CA ASP A 23 -19.27 0.94 10.86
C ASP A 23 -19.89 -0.46 11.06
N SER A 24 -20.94 -0.78 10.30
CA SER A 24 -21.60 -2.09 10.34
C SER A 24 -20.89 -3.18 9.57
N GLU A 25 -19.90 -2.84 8.75
CA GLU A 25 -19.17 -3.79 7.91
C GLU A 25 -17.82 -4.17 8.49
N THR A 26 -17.31 -5.34 8.09
CA THR A 26 -16.03 -5.83 8.58
C THR A 26 -14.88 -5.05 7.91
N PRO A 27 -13.98 -4.43 8.69
CA PRO A 27 -12.91 -3.59 8.17
C PRO A 27 -11.71 -4.45 7.69
N TYR A 28 -11.89 -5.19 6.60
CA TYR A 28 -10.78 -5.92 6.01
C TYR A 28 -9.72 -4.96 5.46
N ARG A 29 -8.45 -5.23 5.76
CA ARG A 29 -7.32 -4.55 5.11
C ARG A 29 -7.25 -4.91 3.64
N ASP A 30 -6.70 -4.00 2.84
CA ASP A 30 -6.25 -4.28 1.48
C ASP A 30 -4.79 -3.88 1.29
N SER A 31 -3.90 -4.82 1.57
CA SER A 31 -2.46 -4.63 1.39
C SER A 31 -2.08 -4.33 -0.05
N SER A 32 -2.83 -4.86 -1.02
CA SER A 32 -2.56 -4.60 -2.43
C SER A 32 -2.85 -3.15 -2.83
N ALA A 33 -3.96 -2.57 -2.33
CA ALA A 33 -4.25 -1.16 -2.49
C ALA A 33 -3.18 -0.29 -1.80
N GLY A 34 -2.71 -0.71 -0.62
CA GLY A 34 -1.60 -0.05 0.08
C GLY A 34 -0.33 -0.02 -0.76
N ALA A 35 0.07 -1.15 -1.32
CA ALA A 35 1.27 -1.28 -2.15
C ALA A 35 1.21 -0.42 -3.43
N VAL A 36 0.09 -0.50 -4.17
CA VAL A 36 -0.15 0.31 -5.38
C VAL A 36 -0.10 1.79 -5.05
N THR A 37 -0.75 2.20 -3.96
CA THR A 37 -0.82 3.61 -3.55
C THR A 37 0.55 4.12 -3.11
N ALA A 38 1.32 3.37 -2.32
CA ALA A 38 2.66 3.74 -1.90
C ALA A 38 3.59 3.94 -3.11
N ALA A 39 3.61 3.00 -4.07
CA ALA A 39 4.39 3.13 -5.29
C ALA A 39 3.97 4.36 -6.12
N GLY A 40 2.67 4.62 -6.23
CA GLY A 40 2.11 5.80 -6.89
C GLY A 40 2.50 7.11 -6.22
N LEU A 41 2.49 7.17 -4.89
CA LEU A 41 2.88 8.36 -4.12
C LEU A 41 4.36 8.69 -4.26
N TYR A 42 5.26 7.69 -4.25
CA TYR A 42 6.68 7.92 -4.56
C TYR A 42 6.87 8.48 -5.98
N THR A 43 6.10 7.97 -6.94
CA THR A 43 6.12 8.50 -8.31
C THR A 43 5.65 9.95 -8.35
N LEU A 44 4.55 10.26 -7.66
CA LEU A 44 3.99 11.60 -7.56
C LEU A 44 4.98 12.57 -6.88
N ALA A 45 5.58 12.16 -5.77
CA ALA A 45 6.61 12.92 -5.06
C ALA A 45 7.77 13.28 -5.99
N ARG A 46 8.24 12.33 -6.77
CA ARG A 46 9.30 12.55 -7.75
C ARG A 46 8.89 13.54 -8.85
N CYS A 47 7.65 13.50 -9.32
CA CYS A 47 7.14 14.43 -10.33
C CYS A 47 7.10 15.88 -9.81
N TYR A 48 6.77 16.07 -8.54
CA TYR A 48 6.81 17.40 -7.90
C TYR A 48 8.25 17.88 -7.62
N GLY A 49 9.16 16.94 -7.38
CA GLY A 49 10.51 17.26 -6.95
C GLY A 49 10.60 17.70 -5.47
N PRO A 50 11.80 18.14 -5.03
CA PRO A 50 12.03 18.58 -3.65
C PRO A 50 11.15 19.78 -3.27
N GLY A 51 10.58 19.77 -2.06
CA GLY A 51 9.75 20.82 -1.51
C GLY A 51 8.49 20.30 -0.86
N GLU A 52 7.63 21.19 -0.35
CA GLU A 52 6.49 20.86 0.51
C GLU A 52 5.60 19.74 -0.05
N HIS A 53 5.23 19.79 -1.31
CA HIS A 53 4.38 18.75 -1.92
C HIS A 53 5.11 17.42 -2.09
N GLY A 54 6.34 17.44 -2.63
CA GLY A 54 7.14 16.22 -2.79
C GLY A 54 7.43 15.55 -1.45
N ASP A 55 7.78 16.33 -0.44
CA ASP A 55 8.06 15.83 0.91
C ASP A 55 6.81 15.26 1.57
N THR A 56 5.65 15.90 1.39
CA THR A 56 4.36 15.41 1.90
C THR A 56 3.98 14.06 1.29
N TYR A 57 4.11 13.91 -0.03
CA TYR A 57 3.79 12.64 -0.68
C TYR A 57 4.79 11.53 -0.36
N THR A 58 6.06 11.87 -0.19
CA THR A 58 7.08 10.94 0.29
C THR A 58 6.73 10.43 1.69
N ALA A 59 6.41 11.33 2.62
CA ALA A 59 6.05 10.96 3.99
C ALA A 59 4.80 10.07 4.05
N LEU A 60 3.80 10.33 3.20
CA LEU A 60 2.61 9.48 3.12
C LEU A 60 2.93 8.10 2.55
N ALA A 61 3.78 8.03 1.50
CA ALA A 61 4.25 6.77 0.94
C ALA A 61 5.03 5.95 1.97
N ASP A 62 5.94 6.60 2.72
CA ASP A 62 6.72 5.97 3.78
C ASP A 62 5.81 5.41 4.88
N LYS A 63 4.79 6.16 5.31
CA LYS A 63 3.81 5.70 6.30
C LYS A 63 3.09 4.43 5.82
N MET A 64 2.62 4.42 4.57
CA MET A 64 1.91 3.27 4.01
C MET A 64 2.84 2.07 3.84
N LEU A 65 4.04 2.29 3.32
CA LEU A 65 5.03 1.22 3.16
C LEU A 65 5.44 0.61 4.51
N LEU A 66 5.66 1.44 5.54
CA LEU A 66 5.94 0.95 6.88
C LEU A 66 4.77 0.14 7.45
N GLY A 67 3.54 0.61 7.26
CA GLY A 67 2.35 -0.13 7.66
C GLY A 67 2.26 -1.52 7.01
N LEU A 68 2.61 -1.64 5.72
CA LEU A 68 2.67 -2.93 5.03
C LEU A 68 3.76 -3.83 5.61
N ILE A 69 4.96 -3.31 5.86
CA ILE A 69 6.08 -4.05 6.44
C ILE A 69 5.71 -4.59 7.83
N GLU A 70 5.10 -3.77 8.67
CA GLU A 70 4.79 -4.14 10.05
C GLU A 70 3.59 -5.07 10.18
N ASN A 71 2.60 -4.98 9.29
CA ASN A 71 1.32 -5.67 9.47
C ASN A 71 1.04 -6.76 8.42
N CYS A 72 1.57 -6.64 7.21
CA CYS A 72 1.18 -7.48 6.07
C CYS A 72 2.33 -8.29 5.48
N ASP A 73 3.59 -7.91 5.69
CA ASP A 73 4.76 -8.63 5.17
C ASP A 73 4.87 -10.02 5.79
N ILE A 74 4.97 -11.04 4.94
CA ILE A 74 5.13 -12.44 5.31
C ILE A 74 6.40 -13.07 4.72
N THR A 75 7.36 -12.25 4.30
CA THR A 75 8.62 -12.72 3.69
C THR A 75 9.49 -13.56 4.63
N ASN A 76 9.25 -13.49 5.94
CA ASN A 76 9.91 -14.30 6.95
C ASN A 76 9.25 -15.68 7.17
N ASP A 77 8.10 -15.94 6.56
CA ASP A 77 7.43 -17.24 6.61
C ASP A 77 7.90 -18.08 5.42
N ASN A 78 8.64 -19.15 5.68
CA ASN A 78 9.20 -20.01 4.65
C ASN A 78 8.14 -20.81 3.86
N ASP A 79 6.93 -20.91 4.39
CA ASP A 79 5.82 -21.62 3.75
C ASP A 79 4.87 -20.65 3.00
N ALA A 80 5.15 -19.34 3.05
CA ALA A 80 4.35 -18.34 2.35
C ALA A 80 4.51 -18.43 0.82
N GLU A 81 3.40 -18.34 0.10
CA GLU A 81 3.37 -18.34 -1.36
C GLU A 81 3.31 -16.92 -1.97
N GLY A 82 3.51 -15.88 -1.17
CA GLY A 82 3.48 -14.47 -1.57
C GLY A 82 4.29 -13.61 -0.61
N LEU A 83 4.35 -12.31 -0.87
CA LEU A 83 5.08 -11.34 -0.05
C LEU A 83 4.18 -10.64 0.96
N LEU A 84 2.92 -10.36 0.58
CA LEU A 84 1.93 -9.69 1.41
C LEU A 84 0.71 -10.57 1.64
N LYS A 85 0.26 -10.67 2.90
CA LYS A 85 -1.07 -11.14 3.28
C LYS A 85 -2.09 -9.99 3.28
N ASP A 86 -3.34 -10.30 3.55
CA ASP A 86 -4.45 -9.35 3.74
C ASP A 86 -4.76 -8.51 2.48
N GLY A 87 -4.61 -9.08 1.28
CA GLY A 87 -5.12 -8.47 0.06
C GLY A 87 -6.61 -8.72 -0.14
N ALA A 88 -7.38 -7.72 -0.53
CA ALA A 88 -8.82 -7.82 -0.74
C ALA A 88 -9.18 -7.90 -2.22
N ALA A 89 -9.35 -9.11 -2.77
CA ALA A 89 -9.67 -9.30 -4.18
C ALA A 89 -11.15 -9.06 -4.47
N PHE A 90 -12.06 -9.58 -3.63
CA PHE A 90 -13.50 -9.45 -3.81
C PHE A 90 -14.22 -9.78 -2.49
N VAL A 91 -14.34 -8.80 -1.60
CA VAL A 91 -14.84 -8.97 -0.23
C VAL A 91 -16.28 -9.51 -0.19
N GLU A 92 -17.16 -9.03 -1.06
CA GLU A 92 -18.56 -9.46 -1.16
C GLU A 92 -18.73 -10.96 -1.47
N LEU A 93 -17.74 -11.58 -2.10
CA LEU A 93 -17.68 -13.03 -2.36
C LEU A 93 -16.84 -13.79 -1.32
N GLY A 94 -16.51 -13.18 -0.19
CA GLY A 94 -15.70 -13.78 0.85
C GLY A 94 -14.20 -13.90 0.48
N ARG A 95 -13.73 -13.12 -0.50
CA ARG A 95 -12.33 -13.10 -0.94
C ARG A 95 -11.60 -11.89 -0.35
N ALA A 96 -11.50 -11.88 0.96
CA ALA A 96 -10.60 -11.04 1.74
C ALA A 96 -9.41 -11.89 2.23
N ASN A 97 -8.33 -11.26 2.68
CA ASN A 97 -7.11 -11.91 3.19
C ASN A 97 -6.42 -12.82 2.16
N ASN A 98 -6.31 -12.35 0.94
CA ASN A 98 -5.67 -13.06 -0.17
C ASN A 98 -4.19 -12.70 -0.29
N LEU A 99 -3.44 -13.60 -0.93
CA LEU A 99 -2.13 -13.31 -1.51
C LEU A 99 -2.36 -12.88 -2.97
N LEU A 100 -2.00 -11.66 -3.31
CA LEU A 100 -2.30 -11.08 -4.61
C LEU A 100 -0.98 -10.74 -5.36
N PRO A 101 -0.67 -11.42 -6.47
CA PRO A 101 0.60 -11.23 -7.17
C PRO A 101 0.86 -9.78 -7.61
N TYR A 102 -0.18 -9.02 -7.96
CA TYR A 102 -0.03 -7.60 -8.28
C TYR A 102 0.27 -6.75 -7.03
N GLY A 103 -0.24 -7.15 -5.86
CA GLY A 103 0.13 -6.54 -4.58
C GLY A 103 1.61 -6.73 -4.29
N ASP A 104 2.12 -7.95 -4.45
CA ASP A 104 3.54 -8.29 -4.27
C ASP A 104 4.43 -7.50 -5.23
N TYR A 105 4.00 -7.39 -6.50
CA TYR A 105 4.72 -6.62 -7.51
C TYR A 105 4.87 -5.13 -7.09
N TYR A 106 3.77 -4.47 -6.73
CA TYR A 106 3.81 -3.07 -6.32
C TYR A 106 4.48 -2.86 -4.96
N TYR A 107 4.46 -3.86 -4.08
CA TYR A 107 5.22 -3.84 -2.85
C TYR A 107 6.72 -3.78 -3.10
N LEU A 108 7.24 -4.65 -3.98
CA LEU A 108 8.64 -4.59 -4.41
C LEU A 108 8.96 -3.26 -5.09
N GLU A 109 8.08 -2.75 -5.94
CA GLU A 109 8.27 -1.44 -6.56
C GLU A 109 8.35 -0.32 -5.52
N ALA A 110 7.45 -0.29 -4.53
CA ALA A 110 7.46 0.70 -3.47
C ALA A 110 8.77 0.63 -2.65
N LEU A 111 9.21 -0.58 -2.28
CA LEU A 111 10.49 -0.80 -1.60
C LEU A 111 11.68 -0.27 -2.41
N MET A 112 11.73 -0.57 -3.70
CA MET A 112 12.80 -0.07 -4.58
C MET A 112 12.78 1.46 -4.69
N ARG A 113 11.59 2.06 -4.79
CA ARG A 113 11.43 3.52 -4.84
C ARG A 113 11.85 4.20 -3.54
N SER A 114 11.53 3.60 -2.39
CA SER A 114 11.90 4.13 -1.07
C SER A 114 13.41 4.24 -0.87
N VAL A 115 14.19 3.37 -1.52
CA VAL A 115 15.67 3.42 -1.50
C VAL A 115 16.27 4.19 -2.69
N GLY A 116 15.46 4.94 -3.43
CA GLY A 116 15.91 5.85 -4.48
C GLY A 116 16.07 5.23 -5.86
N HIS A 117 15.60 3.99 -6.08
CA HIS A 117 15.58 3.43 -7.43
C HIS A 117 14.52 4.11 -8.29
N THR A 118 14.89 4.50 -9.50
CA THR A 118 14.06 5.33 -10.39
C THR A 118 13.84 4.75 -11.78
N GLU A 119 14.53 3.67 -12.11
CA GLU A 119 14.43 3.04 -13.43
C GLU A 119 13.42 1.89 -13.39
N PHE A 120 12.29 2.09 -14.05
CA PHE A 120 11.24 1.09 -14.25
C PHE A 120 10.90 1.03 -15.74
N PHE A 121 10.36 -0.08 -16.20
CA PHE A 121 10.12 -0.32 -17.63
C PHE A 121 8.78 0.25 -18.16
N TRP A 122 8.14 1.13 -17.41
CA TRP A 122 6.90 1.82 -17.83
C TRP A 122 6.95 3.30 -17.48
#